data_5473ac62c9764c4f5657840f095d24bc
#
_entry.id   5473ac62c9764c4f5657840f095d24bc
#
_cell.length_a   1.000
_cell.length_b   1.000
_cell.length_c   1.000
_cell.angle_alpha   90.00
_cell.angle_beta   90.00
_cell.angle_gamma   90.00
#
_symmetry.space_group_name_H-M   'P 1'
#
loop_
_entity.id
_entity.type
_entity.pdbx_description
1 polymer ?
#
loop_
_entity_poly.entity_id
_entity_poly.type
_entity_poly.pdbx_seq_one_letter_code
_entity_poly.pdbx_strand_id
1 'polypeptide(L)'
;MKQKTDWNEVAGWYDQLVGEKGSDYHQNVILPGALKLLDPRRGEKVLDLACGQGVLCRELARKGVEVTGIDAAPNLIKAAIERSPRTIKYQVCDAANLKVFADASFDVVTCIMAIQNIEPLDKVISESARVLKNGGGFLIVTSHPCFRIPRQSGWGFDDQRKLQYRRVDSYLSEMKIPIKMHPGFDPGKLTWTFHRPLETYFAALNRAGFTVARLEEWNSHRQSQPGSKARAENRSRQEIPLFLALLAVK
;
A
#
# COMPACT_ATOMS: atom_id res chain seq x y z
N MET A 1 9.00 -16.16 19.44
CA MET A 1 10.08 -15.88 18.44
C MET A 1 9.87 -14.46 17.93
N LYS A 2 10.91 -13.59 17.98
CA LYS A 2 10.83 -12.25 17.39
C LYS A 2 10.71 -12.43 15.87
N GLN A 3 9.60 -12.01 15.29
CA GLN A 3 9.39 -12.03 13.86
C GLN A 3 10.36 -10.99 13.23
N LYS A 4 11.36 -11.47 12.50
CA LYS A 4 12.32 -10.62 11.82
C LYS A 4 11.67 -10.18 10.51
N THR A 5 11.22 -8.94 10.45
CA THR A 5 10.88 -8.33 9.17
C THR A 5 12.12 -7.65 8.60
N ASP A 6 12.37 -7.85 7.30
CA ASP A 6 13.49 -7.22 6.59
C ASP A 6 13.35 -5.68 6.53
N TRP A 7 12.13 -5.18 6.70
CA TRP A 7 11.82 -3.75 6.72
C TRP A 7 12.41 -3.00 7.93
N ASN A 8 12.67 -3.69 9.04
CA ASN A 8 13.27 -3.03 10.20
C ASN A 8 14.72 -2.59 9.94
N GLU A 9 15.47 -3.36 9.17
CA GLU A 9 16.87 -3.05 8.84
C GLU A 9 17.00 -1.87 7.85
N VAL A 10 15.94 -1.60 7.11
CA VAL A 10 15.87 -0.57 6.07
C VAL A 10 14.98 0.62 6.47
N ALA A 11 14.48 0.62 7.71
CA ALA A 11 13.53 1.61 8.19
C ALA A 11 14.04 3.06 8.03
N GLY A 12 15.31 3.31 8.33
CA GLY A 12 15.90 4.65 8.20
C GLY A 12 15.93 5.14 6.74
N TRP A 13 16.26 4.27 5.79
CA TRP A 13 16.21 4.61 4.37
C TRP A 13 14.77 4.85 3.89
N TYR A 14 13.85 3.97 4.26
CA TYR A 14 12.43 4.12 3.92
C TYR A 14 11.86 5.43 4.47
N ASP A 15 12.22 5.76 5.68
CA ASP A 15 11.79 6.97 6.36
C ASP A 15 12.29 8.25 5.66
N GLN A 16 13.54 8.26 5.21
CA GLN A 16 14.08 9.36 4.41
C GLN A 16 13.38 9.46 3.04
N LEU A 17 13.11 8.32 2.38
CA LEU A 17 12.44 8.27 1.07
C LEU A 17 11.00 8.78 1.15
N VAL A 18 10.27 8.40 2.19
CA VAL A 18 8.85 8.73 2.36
C VAL A 18 8.70 10.14 2.93
N GLY A 19 9.59 10.54 3.84
CA GLY A 19 9.52 11.83 4.53
C GLY A 19 8.30 11.94 5.45
N GLU A 20 8.21 13.02 6.19
CA GLU A 20 7.15 13.22 7.20
C GLU A 20 5.73 13.22 6.60
N LYS A 21 5.56 13.82 5.41
CA LYS A 21 4.26 13.98 4.74
C LYS A 21 3.93 12.87 3.74
N GLY A 22 4.79 11.88 3.62
CA GLY A 22 4.71 10.90 2.54
C GLY A 22 5.49 11.34 1.28
N SER A 23 5.84 10.39 0.42
CA SER A 23 6.48 10.68 -0.87
C SER A 23 5.55 11.51 -1.77
N ASP A 24 6.10 12.04 -2.86
CA ASP A 24 5.33 12.79 -3.86
C ASP A 24 4.04 12.06 -4.30
N TYR A 25 4.10 10.76 -4.55
CA TYR A 25 2.90 9.98 -4.89
C TYR A 25 1.95 9.80 -3.70
N HIS A 26 2.46 9.70 -2.47
CA HIS A 26 1.59 9.67 -1.29
C HIS A 26 0.78 10.95 -1.19
N GLN A 27 1.42 12.09 -1.34
CA GLN A 27 0.77 13.39 -1.17
C GLN A 27 -0.24 13.72 -2.28
N ASN A 28 0.07 13.38 -3.54
CA ASN A 28 -0.69 13.85 -4.69
C ASN A 28 -1.68 12.82 -5.26
N VAL A 29 -1.55 11.53 -4.92
CA VAL A 29 -2.40 10.47 -5.49
C VAL A 29 -2.96 9.57 -4.39
N ILE A 30 -2.10 8.94 -3.59
CA ILE A 30 -2.49 7.84 -2.70
C ILE A 30 -3.34 8.33 -1.54
N LEU A 31 -2.87 9.33 -0.79
CA LEU A 31 -3.62 9.84 0.37
C LEU A 31 -4.93 10.52 -0.04
N PRO A 32 -4.96 11.41 -1.05
CA PRO A 32 -6.22 12.00 -1.52
C PRO A 32 -7.21 10.94 -1.99
N GLY A 33 -6.77 9.94 -2.76
CA GLY A 33 -7.61 8.84 -3.23
C GLY A 33 -8.14 7.98 -2.09
N ALA A 34 -7.25 7.57 -1.16
CA ALA A 34 -7.62 6.77 -0.01
C ALA A 34 -8.63 7.48 0.90
N LEU A 35 -8.40 8.76 1.22
CA LEU A 35 -9.32 9.55 2.04
C LEU A 35 -10.68 9.77 1.37
N LYS A 36 -10.71 9.92 0.04
CA LYS A 36 -11.95 10.03 -0.73
C LYS A 36 -12.75 8.72 -0.72
N LEU A 37 -12.05 7.56 -0.89
CA LEU A 37 -12.71 6.24 -0.86
C LEU A 37 -13.22 5.88 0.53
N LEU A 38 -12.45 6.19 1.57
CA LEU A 38 -12.80 5.89 2.96
C LEU A 38 -13.96 6.77 3.45
N ASP A 39 -14.01 8.03 3.00
CA ASP A 39 -14.93 9.05 3.53
C ASP A 39 -15.02 9.00 5.07
N PRO A 40 -13.88 9.14 5.78
CA PRO A 40 -13.77 8.79 7.19
C PRO A 40 -14.61 9.72 8.07
N ARG A 41 -15.35 9.14 9.01
CA ARG A 41 -16.24 9.85 9.91
C ARG A 41 -15.60 10.02 11.28
N ARG A 42 -15.88 11.14 11.92
CA ARG A 42 -15.39 11.42 13.27
C ARG A 42 -15.82 10.33 14.24
N GLY A 43 -14.88 9.82 15.03
CA GLY A 43 -15.11 8.76 16.01
C GLY A 43 -15.09 7.33 15.46
N GLU A 44 -14.97 7.14 14.14
CA GLU A 44 -14.71 5.81 13.58
C GLU A 44 -13.38 5.25 14.08
N LYS A 45 -13.35 3.95 14.34
CA LYS A 45 -12.15 3.22 14.75
C LYS A 45 -11.48 2.62 13.53
N VAL A 46 -10.28 3.10 13.19
CA VAL A 46 -9.51 2.64 12.04
C VAL A 46 -8.24 1.93 12.49
N LEU A 47 -8.00 0.75 11.91
CA LEU A 47 -6.73 0.02 12.03
C LEU A 47 -5.94 0.15 10.72
N ASP A 48 -4.75 0.75 10.79
CA ASP A 48 -3.84 0.87 9.65
C ASP A 48 -2.75 -0.20 9.73
N LEU A 49 -2.81 -1.17 8.82
CA LEU A 49 -1.89 -2.32 8.75
C LEU A 49 -0.62 -1.95 7.99
N ALA A 50 0.53 -2.32 8.56
CA ALA A 50 1.85 -1.97 8.04
C ALA A 50 1.94 -0.45 7.78
N CYS A 51 1.57 0.33 8.80
CA CYS A 51 1.39 1.77 8.75
C CYS A 51 2.70 2.55 8.51
N GLY A 52 3.85 1.87 8.52
CA GLY A 52 5.16 2.48 8.41
C GLY A 52 5.37 3.52 9.50
N GLN A 53 5.79 4.72 9.10
CA GLN A 53 6.00 5.86 10.02
C GLN A 53 4.71 6.71 10.23
N GLY A 54 3.52 6.17 9.91
CA GLY A 54 2.23 6.72 10.33
C GLY A 54 1.67 7.85 9.47
N VAL A 55 2.01 7.94 8.18
CA VAL A 55 1.54 9.03 7.30
C VAL A 55 0.02 9.06 7.20
N LEU A 56 -0.62 7.93 6.84
CA LEU A 56 -2.08 7.85 6.77
C LEU A 56 -2.71 8.03 8.15
N CYS A 57 -2.13 7.44 9.20
CA CYS A 57 -2.63 7.57 10.57
C CYS A 57 -2.77 9.04 10.98
N ARG A 58 -1.77 9.89 10.67
CA ARG A 58 -1.83 11.33 10.98
C ARG A 58 -2.92 12.05 10.20
N GLU A 59 -3.12 11.72 8.92
CA GLU A 59 -4.19 12.32 8.11
C GLU A 59 -5.58 11.95 8.62
N LEU A 60 -5.80 10.69 8.99
CA LEU A 60 -7.05 10.22 9.58
C LEU A 60 -7.32 10.88 10.95
N ALA A 61 -6.32 10.98 11.80
CA ALA A 61 -6.47 11.64 13.10
C ALA A 61 -6.86 13.13 12.98
N ARG A 62 -6.36 13.85 11.97
CA ARG A 62 -6.79 15.25 11.68
C ARG A 62 -8.28 15.35 11.35
N LYS A 63 -8.88 14.28 10.85
CA LYS A 63 -10.32 14.18 10.57
C LYS A 63 -11.15 13.73 11.79
N GLY A 64 -10.51 13.53 12.93
CA GLY A 64 -11.17 13.12 14.17
C GLY A 64 -11.46 11.62 14.27
N VAL A 65 -10.78 10.81 13.51
CA VAL A 65 -10.85 9.34 13.54
C VAL A 65 -10.02 8.79 14.70
N GLU A 66 -10.49 7.74 15.37
CA GLU A 66 -9.73 6.98 16.37
C GLU A 66 -8.79 6.00 15.66
N VAL A 67 -7.51 6.33 15.56
CA VAL A 67 -6.56 5.57 14.76
C VAL A 67 -5.67 4.68 15.62
N THR A 68 -5.54 3.42 15.18
CA THR A 68 -4.50 2.50 15.63
C THR A 68 -3.65 2.11 14.42
N GLY A 69 -2.34 2.37 14.48
CA GLY A 69 -1.38 1.96 13.46
C GLY A 69 -0.54 0.79 13.94
N ILE A 70 -0.34 -0.19 13.09
CA ILE A 70 0.57 -1.31 13.37
C ILE A 70 1.59 -1.51 12.25
N ASP A 71 2.79 -1.87 12.64
CA ASP A 71 3.83 -2.31 11.70
C ASP A 71 4.71 -3.38 12.35
N ALA A 72 5.23 -4.31 11.57
CA ALA A 72 6.11 -5.35 12.06
C ALA A 72 7.55 -4.83 12.33
N ALA A 73 7.90 -3.63 11.85
CA ALA A 73 9.20 -2.99 12.00
C ALA A 73 9.23 -2.04 13.22
N PRO A 74 9.89 -2.40 14.34
CA PRO A 74 9.94 -1.53 15.54
C PRO A 74 10.49 -0.13 15.25
N ASN A 75 11.47 -0.01 14.35
CA ASN A 75 12.07 1.30 14.03
C ASN A 75 11.07 2.22 13.28
N LEU A 76 10.17 1.68 12.46
CA LEU A 76 9.11 2.45 11.82
C LEU A 76 8.06 2.89 12.84
N ILE A 77 7.67 2.02 13.74
CA ILE A 77 6.75 2.37 14.85
C ILE A 77 7.35 3.46 15.74
N LYS A 78 8.65 3.39 16.05
CA LYS A 78 9.33 4.45 16.79
C LYS A 78 9.21 5.79 16.07
N ALA A 79 9.52 5.84 14.77
CA ALA A 79 9.39 7.05 13.97
C ALA A 79 7.93 7.55 13.89
N ALA A 80 6.95 6.63 13.83
CA ALA A 80 5.53 6.99 13.85
C ALA A 80 5.12 7.68 15.16
N ILE A 81 5.55 7.14 16.31
CA ILE A 81 5.27 7.71 17.64
C ILE A 81 5.89 9.10 17.78
N GLU A 82 7.16 9.26 17.36
CA GLU A 82 7.89 10.53 17.49
C GLU A 82 7.25 11.66 16.66
N ARG A 83 6.59 11.34 15.54
CA ARG A 83 5.99 12.32 14.60
C ARG A 83 4.50 12.55 14.78
N SER A 84 3.87 11.81 15.66
CA SER A 84 2.41 11.80 15.74
C SER A 84 1.89 12.34 17.07
N PRO A 85 0.68 12.93 17.10
CA PRO A 85 0.03 13.28 18.35
C PRO A 85 -0.26 12.02 19.18
N ARG A 86 -0.23 12.16 20.51
CA ARG A 86 -0.45 11.05 21.46
C ARG A 86 -1.85 10.40 21.37
N THR A 87 -2.74 10.99 20.63
CA THR A 87 -4.09 10.45 20.36
C THR A 87 -4.07 9.24 19.43
N ILE A 88 -3.00 9.06 18.65
CA ILE A 88 -2.85 7.90 17.76
C ILE A 88 -2.13 6.79 18.54
N LYS A 89 -2.71 5.59 18.49
CA LYS A 89 -2.10 4.40 19.10
C LYS A 89 -1.21 3.70 18.09
N TYR A 90 0.01 3.36 18.48
CA TYR A 90 0.93 2.60 17.64
C TYR A 90 1.42 1.35 18.36
N GLN A 91 1.53 0.25 17.63
CA GLN A 91 1.99 -1.03 18.18
C GLN A 91 2.83 -1.80 17.16
N VAL A 92 3.93 -2.42 17.63
CA VAL A 92 4.67 -3.40 16.84
C VAL A 92 3.84 -4.68 16.77
N CYS A 93 3.33 -5.00 15.57
CA CYS A 93 2.45 -6.15 15.36
C CYS A 93 2.53 -6.60 13.90
N ASP A 94 2.44 -7.92 13.70
CA ASP A 94 2.33 -8.51 12.36
C ASP A 94 0.90 -8.45 11.85
N ALA A 95 0.71 -7.90 10.67
CA ALA A 95 -0.60 -7.82 10.00
C ALA A 95 -1.25 -9.20 9.76
N ALA A 96 -0.45 -10.27 9.71
CA ALA A 96 -0.94 -11.64 9.59
C ALA A 96 -1.32 -12.29 10.94
N ASN A 97 -1.17 -11.57 12.07
CA ASN A 97 -1.47 -12.08 13.41
C ASN A 97 -1.97 -10.95 14.32
N LEU A 98 -3.25 -10.61 14.21
CA LEU A 98 -3.90 -9.54 14.93
C LEU A 98 -4.53 -9.98 16.27
N LYS A 99 -4.05 -11.07 16.90
CA LYS A 99 -4.61 -11.64 18.15
C LYS A 99 -4.65 -10.65 19.32
N VAL A 100 -3.89 -9.57 19.26
CA VAL A 100 -3.91 -8.49 20.26
C VAL A 100 -5.19 -7.65 20.21
N PHE A 101 -5.95 -7.76 19.13
CA PHE A 101 -7.23 -7.08 18.95
C PHE A 101 -8.39 -8.06 19.02
N ALA A 102 -9.45 -7.65 19.68
CA ALA A 102 -10.69 -8.43 19.75
C ALA A 102 -11.39 -8.46 18.37
N ASP A 103 -12.25 -9.45 18.17
CA ASP A 103 -13.12 -9.54 17.01
C ASP A 103 -14.04 -8.33 16.94
N ALA A 104 -14.40 -7.92 15.74
CA ALA A 104 -15.34 -6.84 15.47
C ALA A 104 -15.04 -5.52 16.25
N SER A 105 -13.76 -5.16 16.39
CA SER A 105 -13.32 -3.99 17.17
C SER A 105 -13.08 -2.73 16.34
N PHE A 106 -13.01 -2.83 15.01
CA PHE A 106 -12.75 -1.72 14.10
C PHE A 106 -13.90 -1.54 13.07
N ASP A 107 -14.14 -0.28 12.73
CA ASP A 107 -15.09 0.09 11.67
C ASP A 107 -14.43 -0.01 10.29
N VAL A 108 -13.13 0.30 10.23
CA VAL A 108 -12.34 0.28 9.00
C VAL A 108 -10.96 -0.33 9.27
N VAL A 109 -10.48 -1.11 8.30
CA VAL A 109 -9.07 -1.55 8.19
C VAL A 109 -8.47 -0.95 6.93
N THR A 110 -7.21 -0.54 6.97
CA THR A 110 -6.46 -0.05 5.81
C THR A 110 -5.15 -0.80 5.64
N CYS A 111 -4.71 -0.98 4.41
CA CYS A 111 -3.38 -1.48 4.07
C CYS A 111 -2.89 -0.72 2.82
N ILE A 112 -2.10 0.33 3.04
CA ILE A 112 -1.72 1.26 2.00
C ILE A 112 -0.28 1.03 1.57
N MET A 113 -0.07 0.67 0.30
CA MET A 113 1.23 0.41 -0.32
C MET A 113 2.08 -0.65 0.41
N ALA A 114 1.45 -1.57 1.13
CA ALA A 114 2.12 -2.54 1.97
C ALA A 114 1.76 -4.00 1.64
N ILE A 115 0.54 -4.30 1.22
CA ILE A 115 0.04 -5.67 1.02
C ILE A 115 0.92 -6.50 0.07
N GLN A 116 1.51 -5.86 -0.95
CA GLN A 116 2.44 -6.48 -1.87
C GLN A 116 3.79 -6.86 -1.23
N ASN A 117 4.07 -6.38 -0.02
CA ASN A 117 5.30 -6.69 0.71
C ASN A 117 5.08 -7.71 1.84
N ILE A 118 3.86 -8.25 1.96
CA ILE A 118 3.49 -9.24 2.99
C ILE A 118 3.22 -10.58 2.33
N GLU A 119 3.95 -11.63 2.75
CA GLU A 119 3.88 -12.96 2.11
C GLU A 119 2.54 -13.67 2.38
N PRO A 120 2.05 -13.80 3.61
CA PRO A 120 0.84 -14.57 3.88
C PRO A 120 -0.45 -13.76 3.65
N LEU A 121 -0.77 -13.46 2.36
CA LEU A 121 -1.92 -12.67 1.95
C LEU A 121 -3.24 -13.12 2.60
N ASP A 122 -3.53 -14.45 2.55
CA ASP A 122 -4.78 -15.01 3.11
C ASP A 122 -4.91 -14.75 4.61
N LYS A 123 -3.80 -14.82 5.36
CA LYS A 123 -3.80 -14.54 6.79
C LYS A 123 -4.07 -13.09 7.09
N VAL A 124 -3.46 -12.17 6.33
CA VAL A 124 -3.71 -10.73 6.49
C VAL A 124 -5.19 -10.42 6.24
N ILE A 125 -5.75 -10.96 5.17
CA ILE A 125 -7.14 -10.71 4.80
C ILE A 125 -8.11 -11.36 5.82
N SER A 126 -7.87 -12.59 6.25
CA SER A 126 -8.72 -13.26 7.26
C SER A 126 -8.66 -12.58 8.63
N GLU A 127 -7.49 -12.14 9.08
CA GLU A 127 -7.36 -11.38 10.32
C GLU A 127 -8.03 -10.01 10.22
N SER A 128 -7.93 -9.34 9.06
CA SER A 128 -8.66 -8.10 8.79
C SER A 128 -10.18 -8.31 8.87
N ALA A 129 -10.69 -9.40 8.29
CA ALA A 129 -12.10 -9.75 8.40
C ALA A 129 -12.51 -10.01 9.86
N ARG A 130 -11.68 -10.70 10.63
CA ARG A 130 -11.99 -11.01 12.04
C ARG A 130 -12.12 -9.73 12.88
N VAL A 131 -11.17 -8.80 12.76
CA VAL A 131 -11.16 -7.59 13.59
C VAL A 131 -12.15 -6.53 13.13
N LEU A 132 -12.66 -6.61 11.89
CA LEU A 132 -13.69 -5.72 11.37
C LEU A 132 -15.07 -6.08 11.92
N LYS A 133 -15.84 -5.06 12.24
CA LYS A 133 -17.29 -5.17 12.48
C LYS A 133 -18.01 -5.62 11.22
N ASN A 134 -19.20 -6.18 11.36
CA ASN A 134 -20.08 -6.45 10.22
C ASN A 134 -20.43 -5.13 9.52
N GLY A 135 -20.34 -5.10 8.20
CA GLY A 135 -20.49 -3.90 7.39
C GLY A 135 -19.23 -3.01 7.39
N GLY A 136 -18.17 -3.39 8.09
CA GLY A 136 -16.91 -2.66 8.12
C GLY A 136 -16.14 -2.74 6.81
N GLY A 137 -15.36 -1.70 6.51
CA GLY A 137 -14.62 -1.56 5.25
C GLY A 137 -13.15 -1.97 5.37
N PHE A 138 -12.62 -2.65 4.35
CA PHE A 138 -11.18 -2.91 4.19
C PHE A 138 -10.68 -2.22 2.93
N LEU A 139 -9.86 -1.18 3.09
CA LEU A 139 -9.21 -0.50 1.97
C LEU A 139 -7.80 -1.03 1.75
N ILE A 140 -7.57 -1.57 0.58
CA ILE A 140 -6.25 -1.96 0.09
C ILE A 140 -5.84 -1.01 -1.02
N VAL A 141 -4.65 -0.39 -0.92
CA VAL A 141 -4.01 0.33 -2.02
C VAL A 141 -2.65 -0.29 -2.29
N THR A 142 -2.39 -0.64 -3.53
CA THR A 142 -1.16 -1.32 -3.93
C THR A 142 -0.65 -0.81 -5.28
N SER A 143 0.63 -1.06 -5.60
CA SER A 143 1.12 -0.92 -6.97
C SER A 143 0.27 -1.77 -7.90
N HIS A 144 -0.10 -1.23 -9.06
CA HIS A 144 -1.05 -1.91 -9.96
C HIS A 144 -0.49 -3.27 -10.43
N PRO A 145 -1.12 -4.40 -10.06
CA PRO A 145 -0.55 -5.72 -10.33
C PRO A 145 -0.44 -6.05 -11.81
N CYS A 146 -1.33 -5.51 -12.68
CA CYS A 146 -1.25 -5.75 -14.11
C CYS A 146 -0.12 -4.97 -14.79
N PHE A 147 0.26 -3.80 -14.27
CA PHE A 147 1.16 -2.90 -14.97
C PHE A 147 2.47 -2.63 -14.23
N ARG A 148 2.58 -2.97 -12.96
CA ARG A 148 3.71 -2.61 -12.09
C ARG A 148 4.39 -3.83 -11.48
N ILE A 149 4.72 -4.80 -12.32
CA ILE A 149 5.39 -6.02 -11.91
C ILE A 149 6.90 -5.75 -11.97
N PRO A 150 7.61 -5.72 -10.82
CA PRO A 150 9.05 -5.47 -10.83
C PRO A 150 9.79 -6.48 -11.71
N ARG A 151 10.70 -6.00 -12.55
CA ARG A 151 11.50 -6.76 -13.51
C ARG A 151 10.70 -7.43 -14.66
N GLN A 152 9.39 -7.60 -14.51
CA GLN A 152 8.51 -8.25 -15.50
C GLN A 152 7.62 -7.24 -16.23
N SER A 153 7.86 -5.96 -16.02
CA SER A 153 7.17 -4.90 -16.75
C SER A 153 8.07 -3.68 -16.93
N GLY A 154 7.94 -3.01 -18.05
CA GLY A 154 8.78 -1.85 -18.38
C GLY A 154 8.09 -0.92 -19.37
N TRP A 155 8.57 0.32 -19.44
CA TRP A 155 8.19 1.24 -20.49
C TRP A 155 8.96 0.94 -21.77
N GLY A 156 8.27 0.95 -22.91
CA GLY A 156 8.83 0.93 -24.24
C GLY A 156 8.33 2.12 -25.05
N PHE A 157 8.99 2.40 -26.17
CA PHE A 157 8.60 3.46 -27.08
C PHE A 157 8.61 2.95 -28.54
N ASP A 158 7.50 3.16 -29.25
CA ASP A 158 7.38 2.89 -30.67
C ASP A 158 7.67 4.18 -31.44
N ASP A 159 8.82 4.25 -32.10
CA ASP A 159 9.26 5.44 -32.84
C ASP A 159 8.43 5.70 -34.10
N GLN A 160 7.86 4.68 -34.71
CA GLN A 160 7.03 4.82 -35.91
C GLN A 160 5.66 5.41 -35.55
N ARG A 161 5.02 4.86 -34.49
CA ARG A 161 3.70 5.31 -34.03
C ARG A 161 3.74 6.49 -33.08
N LYS A 162 4.95 6.89 -32.62
CA LYS A 162 5.14 7.92 -31.60
C LYS A 162 4.32 7.62 -30.33
N LEU A 163 4.34 6.35 -29.90
CA LEU A 163 3.60 5.87 -28.73
C LEU A 163 4.56 5.34 -27.68
N GLN A 164 4.32 5.70 -26.43
CA GLN A 164 4.88 5.01 -25.29
C GLN A 164 3.90 3.90 -24.86
N TYR A 165 4.41 2.71 -24.60
CA TYR A 165 3.61 1.56 -24.17
C TYR A 165 4.19 0.90 -22.92
N ARG A 166 3.38 0.12 -22.23
CA ARG A 166 3.80 -0.70 -21.10
C ARG A 166 3.93 -2.16 -21.54
N ARG A 167 5.16 -2.69 -21.49
CA ARG A 167 5.44 -4.11 -21.70
C ARG A 167 5.15 -4.86 -20.40
N VAL A 168 4.48 -6.00 -20.49
CA VAL A 168 4.25 -6.94 -19.40
C VAL A 168 4.67 -8.33 -19.88
N ASP A 169 5.66 -8.92 -19.22
CA ASP A 169 6.27 -10.17 -19.67
C ASP A 169 5.67 -11.39 -18.95
N SER A 170 5.28 -11.22 -17.66
CA SER A 170 4.74 -12.30 -16.85
C SER A 170 3.75 -11.73 -15.83
N TYR A 171 2.46 -12.10 -15.95
CA TYR A 171 1.41 -11.55 -15.11
C TYR A 171 0.73 -12.61 -14.22
N LEU A 172 0.37 -13.78 -14.75
CA LEU A 172 -0.37 -14.79 -14.00
C LEU A 172 0.48 -15.53 -12.95
N SER A 173 1.80 -15.57 -13.16
CA SER A 173 2.70 -16.24 -12.23
C SER A 173 2.94 -15.43 -10.96
N GLU A 174 2.64 -16.00 -9.80
CA GLU A 174 3.05 -15.41 -8.53
C GLU A 174 4.56 -15.45 -8.36
N MET A 175 5.13 -14.35 -7.87
CA MET A 175 6.57 -14.21 -7.76
C MET A 175 6.97 -13.51 -6.47
N LYS A 176 8.01 -14.04 -5.82
CA LYS A 176 8.74 -13.38 -4.76
C LYS A 176 9.95 -12.67 -5.36
N ILE A 177 9.93 -11.35 -5.36
CA ILE A 177 10.91 -10.52 -6.08
C ILE A 177 11.71 -9.68 -5.07
N PRO A 178 13.06 -9.80 -5.06
CA PRO A 178 13.89 -8.97 -4.20
C PRO A 178 13.90 -7.51 -4.69
N ILE A 179 13.67 -6.59 -3.77
CA ILE A 179 13.82 -5.15 -3.98
C ILE A 179 15.20 -4.77 -3.46
N LYS A 180 16.08 -4.33 -4.35
CA LYS A 180 17.32 -3.67 -3.98
C LYS A 180 16.98 -2.24 -3.54
N MET A 181 17.50 -1.86 -2.39
CA MET A 181 17.42 -0.46 -2.00
C MET A 181 18.25 0.40 -2.93
N HIS A 182 17.99 1.70 -2.94
CA HIS A 182 18.58 2.68 -3.84
C HIS A 182 20.09 2.44 -4.03
N PRO A 183 20.62 2.55 -5.27
CA PRO A 183 22.05 2.46 -5.53
C PRO A 183 22.84 3.37 -4.56
N GLY A 184 23.78 2.79 -3.82
CA GLY A 184 24.60 3.50 -2.84
C GLY A 184 24.22 3.28 -1.37
N PHE A 185 23.08 2.68 -1.07
CA PHE A 185 22.75 2.18 0.26
C PHE A 185 23.04 0.67 0.35
N ASP A 186 23.44 0.17 1.48
CA ASP A 186 23.98 -1.17 1.76
C ASP A 186 23.48 -2.27 0.79
N PRO A 187 24.31 -2.78 -0.14
CA PRO A 187 23.89 -3.77 -1.14
C PRO A 187 23.53 -5.13 -0.55
N GLY A 188 23.82 -5.37 0.73
CA GLY A 188 23.49 -6.59 1.45
C GLY A 188 22.07 -6.64 2.01
N LYS A 189 21.35 -5.51 2.05
CA LYS A 189 19.99 -5.46 2.59
C LYS A 189 18.95 -5.53 1.48
N LEU A 190 18.09 -6.54 1.56
CA LEU A 190 17.01 -6.79 0.62
C LEU A 190 15.69 -6.74 1.35
N THR A 191 14.68 -6.16 0.69
CA THR A 191 13.27 -6.37 1.02
C THR A 191 12.61 -7.16 -0.09
N TRP A 192 11.41 -7.65 0.17
CA TRP A 192 10.70 -8.48 -0.80
C TRP A 192 9.39 -7.81 -1.21
N THR A 193 9.05 -7.96 -2.49
CA THR A 193 7.71 -7.73 -2.99
C THR A 193 7.16 -9.01 -3.58
N PHE A 194 5.87 -9.23 -3.39
CA PHE A 194 5.16 -10.42 -3.84
C PHE A 194 4.21 -9.98 -4.95
N HIS A 195 4.55 -10.31 -6.19
CA HIS A 195 3.62 -10.15 -7.28
C HIS A 195 2.53 -11.22 -7.19
N ARG A 196 1.29 -10.78 -7.31
CA ARG A 196 0.09 -11.61 -7.38
C ARG A 196 -0.85 -11.03 -8.42
N PRO A 197 -1.46 -11.84 -9.30
CA PRO A 197 -2.48 -11.36 -10.21
C PRO A 197 -3.73 -10.91 -9.46
N LEU A 198 -4.59 -10.15 -10.12
CA LEU A 198 -5.84 -9.63 -9.51
C LEU A 198 -6.70 -10.75 -8.92
N GLU A 199 -6.81 -11.87 -9.63
CA GLU A 199 -7.62 -13.03 -9.19
C GLU A 199 -7.22 -13.52 -7.80
N THR A 200 -5.92 -13.50 -7.45
CA THR A 200 -5.44 -13.91 -6.12
C THR A 200 -5.99 -13.01 -5.03
N TYR A 201 -6.00 -11.68 -5.24
CA TYR A 201 -6.58 -10.73 -4.29
C TYR A 201 -8.08 -10.93 -4.12
N PHE A 202 -8.81 -11.06 -5.25
CA PHE A 202 -10.26 -11.25 -5.22
C PHE A 202 -10.65 -12.58 -4.58
N ALA A 203 -9.95 -13.66 -4.92
CA ALA A 203 -10.18 -14.98 -4.31
C ALA A 203 -9.92 -14.98 -2.80
N ALA A 204 -8.84 -14.31 -2.34
CA ALA A 204 -8.53 -14.19 -0.92
C ALA A 204 -9.57 -13.35 -0.16
N LEU A 205 -10.02 -12.23 -0.73
CA LEU A 205 -11.09 -11.42 -0.17
C LEU A 205 -12.41 -12.20 -0.05
N ASN A 206 -12.80 -12.90 -1.12
CA ASN A 206 -14.04 -13.70 -1.14
C ASN A 206 -14.00 -14.83 -0.11
N ARG A 207 -12.88 -15.58 0.00
CA ARG A 207 -12.71 -16.62 1.03
C ARG A 207 -12.87 -16.10 2.46
N ALA A 208 -12.50 -14.86 2.70
CA ALA A 208 -12.64 -14.22 4.02
C ALA A 208 -14.00 -13.56 4.25
N GLY A 209 -14.94 -13.68 3.31
CA GLY A 209 -16.30 -13.13 3.42
C GLY A 209 -16.45 -11.69 2.98
N PHE A 210 -15.45 -11.12 2.31
CA PHE A 210 -15.55 -9.77 1.77
C PHE A 210 -16.24 -9.73 0.41
N THR A 211 -17.01 -8.67 0.18
CA THR A 211 -17.47 -8.24 -1.14
C THR A 211 -16.70 -6.99 -1.55
N VAL A 212 -16.13 -6.98 -2.75
CA VAL A 212 -15.46 -5.76 -3.29
C VAL A 212 -16.53 -4.77 -3.72
N ALA A 213 -16.70 -3.70 -2.95
CA ALA A 213 -17.68 -2.65 -3.20
C ALA A 213 -17.19 -1.61 -4.21
N ARG A 214 -15.88 -1.31 -4.21
CA ARG A 214 -15.26 -0.34 -5.13
C ARG A 214 -13.90 -0.83 -5.59
N LEU A 215 -13.60 -0.64 -6.86
CA LEU A 215 -12.29 -0.75 -7.44
C LEU A 215 -11.99 0.57 -8.15
N GLU A 216 -10.85 1.17 -7.84
CA GLU A 216 -10.37 2.37 -8.53
C GLU A 216 -8.93 2.13 -9.00
N GLU A 217 -8.62 2.67 -10.17
CA GLU A 217 -7.29 2.65 -10.77
C GLU A 217 -6.77 4.08 -10.85
N TRP A 218 -5.62 4.34 -10.21
CA TRP A 218 -5.11 5.70 -10.09
C TRP A 218 -3.87 5.91 -10.94
N ASN A 219 -3.90 7.00 -11.70
CA ASN A 219 -2.86 7.42 -12.62
C ASN A 219 -1.74 8.21 -11.92
N SER A 220 -0.67 8.48 -12.67
CA SER A 220 0.36 9.42 -12.28
C SER A 220 -0.15 10.87 -12.41
N HIS A 221 0.09 11.69 -11.39
CA HIS A 221 -0.11 13.14 -11.47
C HIS A 221 1.04 13.85 -12.20
N ARG A 222 2.16 13.15 -12.45
CA ARG A 222 3.37 13.73 -13.04
C ARG A 222 3.21 13.97 -14.54
N GLN A 223 3.87 15.02 -15.00
CA GLN A 223 4.01 15.31 -16.42
C GLN A 223 5.49 15.24 -16.84
N SER A 224 5.72 14.90 -18.09
CA SER A 224 7.06 14.88 -18.67
C SER A 224 7.55 16.31 -18.94
N GLN A 225 8.84 16.49 -18.81
CA GLN A 225 9.50 17.72 -19.28
C GLN A 225 9.24 17.92 -20.79
N PRO A 226 9.18 19.17 -21.27
CA PRO A 226 9.02 19.44 -22.70
C PRO A 226 10.08 18.72 -23.54
N GLY A 227 9.65 18.09 -24.62
CA GLY A 227 10.52 17.30 -25.51
C GLY A 227 9.73 16.49 -26.54
N SER A 228 10.41 15.90 -27.50
CA SER A 228 9.79 15.20 -28.64
C SER A 228 8.92 14.00 -28.21
N LYS A 229 9.17 13.41 -27.05
CA LYS A 229 8.41 12.28 -26.49
C LYS A 229 7.35 12.68 -25.46
N ALA A 230 7.33 13.94 -25.01
CA ALA A 230 6.51 14.41 -23.90
C ALA A 230 5.01 14.11 -24.09
N ARG A 231 4.48 14.30 -25.30
CA ARG A 231 3.07 14.02 -25.61
C ARG A 231 2.72 12.54 -25.44
N ALA A 232 3.57 11.65 -25.94
CA ALA A 232 3.35 10.20 -25.82
C ALA A 232 3.49 9.71 -24.38
N GLU A 233 4.47 10.24 -23.66
CA GLU A 233 4.69 9.93 -22.24
C GLU A 233 3.55 10.41 -21.35
N ASN A 234 3.04 11.61 -21.58
CA ASN A 234 1.91 12.13 -20.81
C ASN A 234 0.63 11.35 -21.09
N ARG A 235 0.37 11.03 -22.37
CA ARG A 235 -0.76 10.14 -22.73
C ARG A 235 -0.67 8.80 -22.01
N SER A 236 0.50 8.13 -22.05
CA SER A 236 0.65 6.83 -21.40
C SER A 236 0.49 6.90 -19.86
N ARG A 237 0.85 8.02 -19.24
CA ARG A 237 0.62 8.24 -17.80
C ARG A 237 -0.86 8.45 -17.46
N GLN A 238 -1.65 8.97 -18.39
CA GLN A 238 -3.10 9.14 -18.21
C GLN A 238 -3.88 7.85 -18.45
N GLU A 239 -3.37 6.97 -19.32
CA GLU A 239 -4.08 5.75 -19.76
C GLU A 239 -3.64 4.49 -18.98
N ILE A 240 -2.43 4.49 -18.40
CA ILE A 240 -1.86 3.30 -17.75
C ILE A 240 -1.70 3.57 -16.25
N PRO A 241 -2.54 2.99 -15.41
CA PRO A 241 -2.55 3.28 -13.99
C PRO A 241 -1.29 2.81 -13.26
N LEU A 242 -0.97 3.51 -12.18
CA LEU A 242 0.13 3.20 -11.28
C LEU A 242 -0.31 2.35 -10.10
N PHE A 243 -1.49 2.65 -9.59
CA PHE A 243 -2.01 2.09 -8.34
C PHE A 243 -3.37 1.49 -8.56
N LEU A 244 -3.65 0.45 -7.80
CA LEU A 244 -4.95 -0.17 -7.64
C LEU A 244 -5.44 0.10 -6.22
N ALA A 245 -6.68 0.53 -6.09
CA ALA A 245 -7.39 0.65 -4.82
C ALA A 245 -8.62 -0.26 -4.81
N LEU A 246 -8.74 -1.10 -3.78
CA LEU A 246 -9.86 -1.99 -3.54
C LEU A 246 -10.50 -1.64 -2.20
N LEU A 247 -11.76 -1.25 -2.21
CA LEU A 247 -12.58 -1.14 -1.00
C LEU A 247 -13.50 -2.34 -0.93
N ALA A 248 -13.25 -3.21 0.03
CA ALA A 248 -14.04 -4.40 0.30
C ALA A 248 -14.86 -4.20 1.58
N VAL A 249 -16.05 -4.79 1.64
CA VAL A 249 -16.97 -4.72 2.79
C VAL A 249 -17.23 -6.12 3.30
N LYS A 250 -17.19 -6.28 4.64
CA LYS A 250 -17.47 -7.53 5.34
C LYS A 250 -18.96 -7.78 5.51
#